data_2fa88c842a9bbaef50bf6ab1137494eb
#
_entry.id   2fa88c842a9bbaef50bf6ab1137494eb
#
_cell.length_a   1.000
_cell.length_b   1.000
_cell.length_c   1.000
_cell.angle_alpha   90.00
_cell.angle_beta   90.00
_cell.angle_gamma   90.00
#
_symmetry.space_group_name_H-M   'P 1'
#
loop_
_entity.id
_entity.type
_entity.pdbx_description
1 polymer ?
#
loop_
_entity_poly.entity_id
_entity_poly.type
_entity_poly.pdbx_seq_one_letter_code
_entity_poly.pdbx_strand_id
1 'polypeptide(L)'
;MATFDMRNKRAEAGTIASVATQAFDVVVIGGGPAGMAAALAAHKAGARVAIVEREQHLGGILRQCIHPGFGLSHFKQELTGPEYAQRFIDQVHATDIALFLGSMVLGIDSGEPAEDTEVHTVTLMNPAGMLQLTGRAVVLAMGCRERTRSEIKIPGSRPAGVFTAGLAQRYINIENLKPGSRTVILGSGDIGLIMARRCTLEGISVEGVYELMPYANGLRRNVKNCLDDFGIPLHLSTTVTRVIGHDRVEAVEVSQVDEHLAPIPGTERIVPCDTLLLSVGLIPENELSVAAGVELDPHTRGAVVDQSLQTGVPGIFACGNVLHVHDLADNVTTESERAGAAAAAYALGNGADDEVGAAGTGCELTVSPAGIAGYALPGRITTVGLTKLNFRVRRPVDAARVRILAGDEELFAGKVRPFKPSVMESFPLPAKVIQHALDLGVSEIVLSVDPVEEA
;
A
#
# COMPACT_ATOMS: atom_id res chain seq x y z
N MET A 1 -4.22 -17.23 53.92
CA MET A 1 -5.36 -17.48 53.00
C MET A 1 -6.33 -16.31 53.14
N ALA A 2 -6.24 -15.33 52.25
CA ALA A 2 -7.18 -14.23 52.21
C ALA A 2 -8.05 -14.43 50.96
N THR A 3 -9.31 -14.72 51.16
CA THR A 3 -10.34 -14.87 50.15
C THR A 3 -10.71 -13.49 49.60
N PHE A 4 -10.44 -13.28 48.33
CA PHE A 4 -10.88 -12.08 47.58
C PHE A 4 -12.39 -12.25 47.30
N ASP A 5 -13.21 -11.44 47.96
CA ASP A 5 -14.66 -11.37 47.73
C ASP A 5 -14.94 -10.44 46.52
N MET A 6 -15.17 -11.02 45.33
CA MET A 6 -15.59 -10.33 44.15
C MET A 6 -17.12 -10.23 44.08
N ARG A 7 -17.74 -9.41 44.90
CA ARG A 7 -19.16 -9.07 44.77
C ARG A 7 -19.36 -7.65 44.28
N ASN A 8 -19.74 -7.59 42.99
CA ASN A 8 -20.59 -6.58 42.37
C ASN A 8 -20.61 -5.14 42.97
N LYS A 9 -19.69 -4.31 42.51
CA LYS A 9 -20.08 -2.91 42.26
C LYS A 9 -20.52 -2.83 40.80
N ARG A 10 -21.83 -2.88 40.54
CA ARG A 10 -22.39 -2.27 39.35
C ARG A 10 -21.91 -0.82 39.36
N ALA A 11 -21.04 -0.47 38.40
CA ALA A 11 -20.79 0.93 38.09
C ALA A 11 -22.18 1.50 37.73
N GLU A 12 -22.62 2.49 38.46
CA GLU A 12 -23.72 3.35 38.06
C GLU A 12 -23.38 3.81 36.65
N ALA A 13 -24.32 3.67 35.71
CA ALA A 13 -24.19 4.18 34.38
C ALA A 13 -24.01 5.72 34.49
N GLY A 14 -22.74 6.11 34.64
CA GLY A 14 -22.36 7.50 34.52
C GLY A 14 -22.82 7.94 33.14
N THR A 15 -23.47 9.09 33.07
CA THR A 15 -23.83 9.76 31.83
C THR A 15 -22.60 9.74 30.95
N ILE A 16 -22.64 8.99 29.81
CA ILE A 16 -21.56 8.99 28.86
C ILE A 16 -21.40 10.45 28.42
N ALA A 17 -20.27 11.06 28.80
CA ALA A 17 -19.96 12.40 28.37
C ALA A 17 -20.07 12.41 26.84
N SER A 18 -20.83 13.35 26.29
CA SER A 18 -21.00 13.44 24.83
C SER A 18 -19.62 13.54 24.21
N VAL A 19 -19.31 12.59 23.32
CA VAL A 19 -18.04 12.60 22.58
C VAL A 19 -18.00 13.89 21.75
N ALA A 20 -16.94 14.67 21.87
CA ALA A 20 -16.80 15.92 21.11
C ALA A 20 -16.79 15.60 19.62
N THR A 21 -17.59 16.29 18.84
CA THR A 21 -17.71 16.12 17.39
C THR A 21 -17.23 17.37 16.66
N GLN A 22 -16.42 17.19 15.62
CA GLN A 22 -15.98 18.28 14.73
C GLN A 22 -16.32 17.92 13.28
N ALA A 23 -16.85 18.90 12.54
CA ALA A 23 -17.29 18.72 11.16
C ALA A 23 -16.25 19.23 10.17
N PHE A 24 -16.05 18.47 9.10
CA PHE A 24 -15.19 18.79 7.96
C PHE A 24 -15.93 18.40 6.67
N ASP A 25 -15.43 18.82 5.50
CA ASP A 25 -15.93 18.33 4.22
C ASP A 25 -15.26 16.99 3.88
N VAL A 26 -13.93 16.91 4.10
CA VAL A 26 -13.10 15.72 3.82
C VAL A 26 -12.28 15.34 5.04
N VAL A 27 -12.38 14.08 5.47
CA VAL A 27 -11.52 13.50 6.51
C VAL A 27 -10.54 12.53 5.86
N VAL A 28 -9.24 12.79 6.00
CA VAL A 28 -8.17 11.93 5.47
C VAL A 28 -7.58 11.10 6.60
N ILE A 29 -7.57 9.77 6.46
CA ILE A 29 -7.03 8.83 7.43
C ILE A 29 -5.64 8.38 6.99
N GLY A 30 -4.62 8.83 7.71
CA GLY A 30 -3.20 8.62 7.45
C GLY A 30 -2.49 9.89 7.00
N GLY A 31 -1.39 10.24 7.69
CA GLY A 31 -0.54 11.42 7.42
C GLY A 31 0.75 11.09 6.66
N GLY A 32 0.77 9.96 5.94
CA GLY A 32 1.85 9.58 5.04
C GLY A 32 1.82 10.35 3.70
N PRO A 33 2.67 10.00 2.71
CA PRO A 33 2.72 10.70 1.43
C PRO A 33 1.36 10.71 0.72
N ALA A 34 0.61 9.62 0.77
CA ALA A 34 -0.72 9.54 0.17
C ALA A 34 -1.70 10.52 0.83
N GLY A 35 -1.80 10.48 2.15
CA GLY A 35 -2.76 11.33 2.87
C GLY A 35 -2.44 12.81 2.76
N MET A 36 -1.16 13.20 2.85
CA MET A 36 -0.76 14.60 2.67
C MET A 36 -1.09 15.12 1.26
N ALA A 37 -0.80 14.33 0.22
CA ALA A 37 -1.10 14.70 -1.16
C ALA A 37 -2.62 14.83 -1.40
N ALA A 38 -3.41 13.87 -0.90
CA ALA A 38 -4.87 13.91 -0.98
C ALA A 38 -5.45 15.11 -0.23
N ALA A 39 -4.98 15.37 0.99
CA ALA A 39 -5.44 16.49 1.80
C ALA A 39 -5.14 17.85 1.15
N LEU A 40 -3.93 18.03 0.60
CA LEU A 40 -3.56 19.24 -0.12
C LEU A 40 -4.40 19.45 -1.38
N ALA A 41 -4.68 18.38 -2.14
CA ALA A 41 -5.52 18.45 -3.33
C ALA A 41 -6.97 18.81 -2.97
N ALA A 42 -7.51 18.20 -1.91
CA ALA A 42 -8.86 18.51 -1.43
C ALA A 42 -8.95 19.95 -0.91
N HIS A 43 -7.97 20.39 -0.12
CA HIS A 43 -7.90 21.78 0.37
C HIS A 43 -7.81 22.79 -0.79
N LYS A 44 -6.97 22.52 -1.80
CA LYS A 44 -6.85 23.34 -3.00
C LYS A 44 -8.16 23.46 -3.78
N ALA A 45 -9.02 22.43 -3.73
CA ALA A 45 -10.37 22.44 -4.32
C ALA A 45 -11.41 23.21 -3.45
N GLY A 46 -11.00 23.75 -2.31
CA GLY A 46 -11.85 24.56 -1.43
C GLY A 46 -12.52 23.81 -0.30
N ALA A 47 -12.24 22.52 -0.10
CA ALA A 47 -12.81 21.74 0.99
C ALA A 47 -12.13 22.07 2.34
N ARG A 48 -12.90 22.02 3.41
CA ARG A 48 -12.40 22.01 4.79
C ARG A 48 -11.91 20.60 5.14
N VAL A 49 -10.61 20.46 5.38
CA VAL A 49 -9.95 19.15 5.45
C VAL A 49 -9.39 18.87 6.85
N ALA A 50 -9.50 17.62 7.31
CA ALA A 50 -8.78 17.10 8.48
C ALA A 50 -7.88 15.93 8.06
N ILE A 51 -6.67 15.84 8.65
CA ILE A 51 -5.80 14.66 8.59
C ILE A 51 -5.76 14.02 9.97
N VAL A 52 -6.05 12.72 10.05
CA VAL A 52 -5.89 11.89 11.24
C VAL A 52 -4.67 10.99 11.08
N GLU A 53 -3.68 11.13 11.96
CA GLU A 53 -2.42 10.38 11.92
C GLU A 53 -2.15 9.73 13.29
N ARG A 54 -1.87 8.42 13.30
CA ARG A 54 -1.58 7.67 14.53
C ARG A 54 -0.23 8.02 15.18
N GLU A 55 0.75 8.39 14.36
CA GLU A 55 2.06 8.83 14.85
C GLU A 55 2.00 10.30 15.30
N GLN A 56 3.02 10.73 16.06
CA GLN A 56 3.14 12.12 16.52
C GLN A 56 3.60 13.10 15.41
N HIS A 57 3.90 12.57 14.23
CA HIS A 57 4.46 13.33 13.12
C HIS A 57 3.89 12.87 11.78
N LEU A 58 3.70 13.79 10.87
CA LEU A 58 3.41 13.50 9.47
C LEU A 58 4.62 12.86 8.77
N GLY A 59 4.40 12.30 7.58
CA GLY A 59 5.43 11.75 6.69
C GLY A 59 5.40 10.24 6.57
N GLY A 60 4.75 9.54 7.50
CA GLY A 60 4.60 8.09 7.46
C GLY A 60 5.92 7.34 7.28
N ILE A 61 5.93 6.31 6.45
CA ILE A 61 7.09 5.44 6.20
C ILE A 61 8.29 6.18 5.57
N LEU A 62 8.07 7.31 4.88
CA LEU A 62 9.15 8.05 4.23
C LEU A 62 10.18 8.58 5.24
N ARG A 63 9.79 8.85 6.48
CA ARG A 63 10.68 9.34 7.53
C ARG A 63 11.87 8.41 7.79
N GLN A 64 11.69 7.11 7.62
CA GLN A 64 12.76 6.12 7.81
C GLN A 64 13.49 5.75 6.51
N CYS A 65 13.01 6.17 5.34
CA CYS A 65 13.59 5.87 4.03
C CYS A 65 14.71 6.86 3.69
N ILE A 66 15.84 6.80 4.39
CA ILE A 66 16.95 7.77 4.26
C ILE A 66 17.84 7.57 3.02
N HIS A 67 17.42 6.73 2.08
CA HIS A 67 18.09 6.50 0.79
C HIS A 67 17.52 7.42 -0.31
N PRO A 68 18.27 7.71 -1.39
CA PRO A 68 17.79 8.47 -2.52
C PRO A 68 16.83 7.66 -3.41
N GLY A 69 16.20 8.37 -4.37
CA GLY A 69 15.32 7.77 -5.38
C GLY A 69 13.87 8.26 -5.33
N PHE A 70 13.58 9.28 -4.53
CA PHE A 70 12.28 9.92 -4.42
C PHE A 70 12.26 11.25 -5.20
N GLY A 71 11.10 11.66 -5.69
CA GLY A 71 10.87 13.01 -6.23
C GLY A 71 11.30 13.24 -7.66
N LEU A 72 11.84 12.25 -8.35
CA LEU A 72 12.35 12.39 -9.71
C LEU A 72 11.28 12.82 -10.71
N SER A 73 10.08 12.29 -10.61
CA SER A 73 8.98 12.63 -11.51
C SER A 73 8.12 13.79 -10.99
N HIS A 74 7.89 13.87 -9.68
CA HIS A 74 7.04 14.90 -9.08
C HIS A 74 7.79 16.23 -8.89
N PHE A 75 8.93 16.21 -8.20
CA PHE A 75 9.73 17.41 -7.90
C PHE A 75 10.85 17.70 -8.92
N LYS A 76 11.07 16.81 -9.90
CA LYS A 76 12.18 16.90 -10.88
C LYS A 76 13.56 16.98 -10.20
N GLN A 77 13.65 16.40 -8.99
CA GLN A 77 14.85 16.38 -8.17
C GLN A 77 14.94 15.05 -7.44
N GLU A 78 16.14 14.47 -7.33
CA GLU A 78 16.37 13.29 -6.52
C GLU A 78 16.46 13.69 -5.06
N LEU A 79 15.60 13.09 -4.24
CA LEU A 79 15.46 13.34 -2.80
C LEU A 79 15.60 12.03 -2.04
N THR A 80 15.89 12.15 -0.73
CA THR A 80 15.64 11.07 0.24
C THR A 80 14.17 11.07 0.67
N GLY A 81 13.71 9.99 1.31
CA GLY A 81 12.35 9.91 1.82
C GLY A 81 11.98 11.03 2.80
N PRO A 82 12.82 11.34 3.82
CA PRO A 82 12.58 12.48 4.72
C PRO A 82 12.51 13.83 4.00
N GLU A 83 13.39 14.10 3.03
CA GLU A 83 13.35 15.35 2.24
C GLU A 83 12.06 15.44 1.41
N TYR A 84 11.64 14.32 0.81
CA TYR A 84 10.37 14.24 0.08
C TYR A 84 9.18 14.52 1.02
N ALA A 85 9.14 13.85 2.16
CA ALA A 85 8.08 14.05 3.16
C ALA A 85 8.05 15.49 3.66
N GLN A 86 9.22 16.09 3.95
CA GLN A 86 9.31 17.44 4.48
C GLN A 86 8.69 18.49 3.54
N ARG A 87 8.86 18.33 2.21
CA ARG A 87 8.22 19.23 1.24
C ARG A 87 6.70 19.21 1.31
N PHE A 88 6.09 18.06 1.58
CA PHE A 88 4.64 17.96 1.79
C PHE A 88 4.23 18.48 3.16
N ILE A 89 5.01 18.18 4.19
CA ILE A 89 4.79 18.67 5.57
C ILE A 89 4.77 20.19 5.57
N ASP A 90 5.73 20.85 4.93
CA ASP A 90 5.80 22.31 4.83
C ASP A 90 4.58 22.89 4.12
N GLN A 91 4.12 22.24 3.04
CA GLN A 91 2.91 22.65 2.33
C GLN A 91 1.66 22.48 3.22
N VAL A 92 1.51 21.37 3.93
CA VAL A 92 0.37 21.15 4.87
C VAL A 92 0.38 22.20 5.96
N HIS A 93 1.53 22.49 6.57
CA HIS A 93 1.65 23.53 7.60
C HIS A 93 1.41 24.95 7.10
N ALA A 94 1.50 25.19 5.80
CA ALA A 94 1.16 26.48 5.18
C ALA A 94 -0.34 26.66 4.92
N THR A 95 -1.18 25.65 5.24
CA THR A 95 -2.65 25.66 5.11
C THR A 95 -3.35 25.69 6.46
N ASP A 96 -4.68 25.77 6.44
CA ASP A 96 -5.55 25.60 7.60
C ASP A 96 -6.11 24.16 7.75
N ILE A 97 -5.49 23.18 7.11
CA ILE A 97 -5.81 21.75 7.28
C ILE A 97 -5.66 21.38 8.75
N ALA A 98 -6.72 20.84 9.34
CA ALA A 98 -6.72 20.42 10.74
C ALA A 98 -5.92 19.13 10.93
N LEU A 99 -5.00 19.09 11.90
CA LEU A 99 -4.14 17.93 12.18
C LEU A 99 -4.52 17.27 13.50
N PHE A 100 -4.85 15.99 13.44
CA PHE A 100 -5.09 15.11 14.59
C PHE A 100 -3.97 14.09 14.68
N LEU A 101 -2.83 14.51 15.24
CA LEU A 101 -1.64 13.65 15.42
C LEU A 101 -1.78 12.80 16.70
N GLY A 102 -1.06 11.68 16.78
CA GLY A 102 -1.16 10.72 17.88
C GLY A 102 -2.57 10.17 18.06
N SER A 103 -3.34 10.11 16.98
CA SER A 103 -4.76 9.79 16.99
C SER A 103 -5.03 8.52 16.19
N MET A 104 -5.50 7.47 16.88
CA MET A 104 -5.87 6.18 16.28
C MET A 104 -7.34 6.20 15.87
N VAL A 105 -7.63 5.96 14.61
CA VAL A 105 -9.00 5.73 14.13
C VAL A 105 -9.45 4.34 14.58
N LEU A 106 -10.62 4.29 15.20
CA LEU A 106 -11.24 3.06 15.73
C LEU A 106 -12.33 2.52 14.81
N GLY A 107 -13.01 3.38 14.05
CA GLY A 107 -14.09 2.99 13.15
C GLY A 107 -14.55 4.13 12.28
N ILE A 108 -15.24 3.76 11.21
CA ILE A 108 -15.90 4.67 10.27
C ILE A 108 -17.35 4.18 10.17
N ASP A 109 -18.28 5.01 10.59
CA ASP A 109 -19.72 4.76 10.43
C ASP A 109 -20.23 5.58 9.25
N SER A 110 -20.71 4.89 8.22
CA SER A 110 -21.47 5.51 7.14
C SER A 110 -22.90 5.60 7.63
N GLY A 111 -23.38 6.82 7.94
CA GLY A 111 -24.75 7.03 8.41
C GLY A 111 -25.79 6.44 7.47
N GLU A 112 -26.98 6.10 7.99
CA GLU A 112 -28.12 5.77 7.13
C GLU A 112 -28.31 6.93 6.13
N PRO A 113 -28.62 6.65 4.85
CA PRO A 113 -28.89 7.69 3.87
C PRO A 113 -30.11 8.50 4.33
N ALA A 114 -29.87 9.55 5.09
CA ALA A 114 -30.90 10.53 5.37
C ALA A 114 -30.99 11.48 4.19
N GLU A 115 -32.21 11.83 3.79
CA GLU A 115 -32.53 12.68 2.65
C GLU A 115 -31.47 13.77 2.42
N ASP A 116 -30.74 13.67 1.30
CA ASP A 116 -29.79 14.62 0.69
C ASP A 116 -28.36 14.74 1.25
N THR A 117 -27.90 14.08 2.31
CA THR A 117 -26.47 14.18 2.69
C THR A 117 -25.99 12.94 3.47
N GLU A 118 -25.28 12.02 2.79
CA GLU A 118 -24.48 11.01 3.48
C GLU A 118 -23.32 11.68 4.21
N VAL A 119 -23.28 11.52 5.52
CA VAL A 119 -22.20 12.03 6.39
C VAL A 119 -21.57 10.85 7.10
N HIS A 120 -20.27 10.66 6.89
CA HIS A 120 -19.50 9.65 7.59
C HIS A 120 -19.01 10.17 8.95
N THR A 121 -19.06 9.30 9.95
CA THR A 121 -18.50 9.59 11.28
C THR A 121 -17.24 8.77 11.51
N VAL A 122 -16.10 9.43 11.64
CA VAL A 122 -14.80 8.82 11.97
C VAL A 122 -14.59 8.95 13.47
N THR A 123 -14.62 7.81 14.17
CA THR A 123 -14.34 7.75 15.62
C THR A 123 -12.85 7.50 15.82
N LEU A 124 -12.20 8.33 16.62
CA LEU A 124 -10.79 8.24 16.92
C LEU A 124 -10.52 8.38 18.42
N MET A 125 -9.36 7.91 18.85
CA MET A 125 -8.85 8.00 20.21
C MET A 125 -7.43 8.57 20.20
N ASN A 126 -7.16 9.47 21.15
CA ASN A 126 -5.84 10.03 21.40
C ASN A 126 -5.61 10.17 22.92
N PRO A 127 -4.45 10.68 23.40
CA PRO A 127 -4.20 10.84 24.83
C PRO A 127 -5.21 11.73 25.58
N ALA A 128 -5.94 12.60 24.89
CA ALA A 128 -6.98 13.45 25.50
C ALA A 128 -8.35 12.74 25.61
N GLY A 129 -8.52 11.57 24.97
CA GLY A 129 -9.75 10.80 25.00
C GLY A 129 -10.30 10.47 23.61
N MET A 130 -11.61 10.18 23.57
CA MET A 130 -12.32 9.89 22.33
C MET A 130 -12.85 11.16 21.67
N LEU A 131 -12.82 11.19 20.35
CA LEU A 131 -13.29 12.28 19.51
C LEU A 131 -13.98 11.68 18.27
N GLN A 132 -14.95 12.40 17.74
CA GLN A 132 -15.58 12.08 16.46
C GLN A 132 -15.35 13.21 15.46
N LEU A 133 -14.97 12.86 14.25
CA LEU A 133 -14.94 13.76 13.09
C LEU A 133 -16.05 13.35 12.13
N THR A 134 -16.80 14.33 11.65
CA THR A 134 -17.78 14.07 10.60
C THR A 134 -17.33 14.68 9.28
N GLY A 135 -17.59 13.99 8.17
CA GLY A 135 -17.26 14.47 6.85
C GLY A 135 -18.15 13.85 5.79
N ARG A 136 -18.44 14.60 4.71
CA ARG A 136 -19.15 14.06 3.55
C ARG A 136 -18.29 13.12 2.72
N ALA A 137 -16.95 13.29 2.80
CA ALA A 137 -16.03 12.35 2.19
C ALA A 137 -14.95 11.90 3.17
N VAL A 138 -14.52 10.63 3.04
CA VAL A 138 -13.41 10.03 3.77
C VAL A 138 -12.39 9.50 2.77
N VAL A 139 -11.11 9.86 2.94
CA VAL A 139 -10.02 9.32 2.12
C VAL A 139 -9.20 8.34 2.96
N LEU A 140 -9.19 7.08 2.54
CA LEU A 140 -8.42 6.01 3.15
C LEU A 140 -6.99 6.05 2.59
N ALA A 141 -6.02 6.41 3.44
CA ALA A 141 -4.60 6.56 3.10
C ALA A 141 -3.68 5.90 4.14
N MET A 142 -4.15 4.80 4.79
CA MET A 142 -3.48 4.13 5.90
C MET A 142 -2.23 3.35 5.51
N GLY A 143 -1.96 3.20 4.21
CA GLY A 143 -0.79 2.49 3.71
C GLY A 143 -0.88 0.97 3.84
N CYS A 144 0.25 0.34 4.12
CA CYS A 144 0.38 -1.12 4.23
C CYS A 144 1.29 -1.50 5.39
N ARG A 145 1.21 -2.77 5.82
CA ARG A 145 2.13 -3.42 6.74
C ARG A 145 2.93 -4.51 6.06
N GLU A 146 4.06 -4.87 6.64
CA GLU A 146 4.89 -5.97 6.14
C GLU A 146 4.34 -7.33 6.58
N ARG A 147 4.48 -8.33 5.72
CA ARG A 147 4.18 -9.73 6.06
C ARG A 147 5.15 -10.22 7.10
N THR A 148 4.61 -10.83 8.16
CA THR A 148 5.37 -11.36 9.28
C THR A 148 5.77 -12.81 9.07
N ARG A 149 6.69 -13.30 9.93
CA ARG A 149 7.05 -14.71 9.97
C ARG A 149 5.85 -15.65 10.09
N SER A 150 4.86 -15.27 10.89
CA SER A 150 3.67 -16.07 11.11
C SER A 150 2.81 -16.22 9.86
N GLU A 151 2.73 -15.19 9.03
CA GLU A 151 1.99 -15.24 7.77
C GLU A 151 2.64 -16.13 6.71
N ILE A 152 3.97 -16.12 6.64
CA ILE A 152 4.71 -17.00 5.72
C ILE A 152 5.04 -18.36 6.36
N LYS A 153 4.62 -18.58 7.60
CA LYS A 153 4.64 -19.88 8.32
C LYS A 153 6.02 -20.53 8.42
N ILE A 154 7.11 -19.75 8.62
CA ILE A 154 8.45 -20.31 8.80
C ILE A 154 8.49 -21.12 10.11
N PRO A 155 8.81 -22.43 10.06
CA PRO A 155 8.91 -23.29 11.24
C PRO A 155 10.07 -22.94 12.18
N GLY A 156 10.18 -23.69 13.27
CA GLY A 156 11.29 -23.59 14.24
C GLY A 156 10.90 -22.88 15.52
N SER A 157 11.92 -22.62 16.36
CA SER A 157 11.78 -21.92 17.63
C SER A 157 11.35 -20.45 17.43
N ARG A 158 10.94 -19.78 18.51
CA ARG A 158 10.48 -18.37 18.47
C ARG A 158 11.39 -17.45 19.29
N PRO A 159 12.68 -17.36 18.97
CA PRO A 159 13.62 -16.50 19.66
C PRO A 159 13.41 -15.03 19.26
N ALA A 160 14.01 -14.09 20.01
CA ALA A 160 14.21 -12.72 19.54
C ALA A 160 15.13 -12.70 18.30
N GLY A 161 15.12 -11.62 17.52
CA GLY A 161 15.99 -11.44 16.35
C GLY A 161 15.36 -11.73 15.00
N VAL A 162 14.05 -12.04 14.94
CA VAL A 162 13.31 -12.09 13.67
C VAL A 162 12.50 -10.80 13.53
N PHE A 163 12.82 -10.00 12.52
CA PHE A 163 12.20 -8.71 12.25
C PHE A 163 11.73 -8.63 10.80
N THR A 164 10.74 -7.79 10.52
CA THR A 164 10.49 -7.33 9.16
C THR A 164 11.57 -6.32 8.76
N ALA A 165 11.84 -6.20 7.47
CA ALA A 165 12.90 -5.33 6.97
C ALA A 165 12.62 -3.85 7.29
N GLY A 166 11.36 -3.40 7.20
CA GLY A 166 10.96 -2.03 7.53
C GLY A 166 11.04 -1.74 9.03
N LEU A 167 10.76 -2.72 9.91
CA LEU A 167 10.97 -2.55 11.35
C LEU A 167 12.47 -2.40 11.68
N ALA A 168 13.34 -3.20 11.04
CA ALA A 168 14.78 -3.05 11.19
C ALA A 168 15.27 -1.70 10.65
N GLN A 169 14.67 -1.22 9.56
CA GLN A 169 14.94 0.10 9.02
C GLN A 169 14.57 1.22 10.02
N ARG A 170 13.41 1.11 10.69
CA ARG A 170 13.03 2.03 11.76
C ARG A 170 14.04 2.00 12.91
N TYR A 171 14.42 0.83 13.39
CA TYR A 171 15.42 0.71 14.47
C TYR A 171 16.72 1.43 14.12
N ILE A 172 17.26 1.20 12.93
CA ILE A 172 18.52 1.81 12.52
C ILE A 172 18.35 3.31 12.27
N ASN A 173 17.34 3.71 11.48
CA ASN A 173 17.29 5.05 10.91
C ASN A 173 16.56 6.08 11.79
N ILE A 174 15.69 5.64 12.71
CA ILE A 174 14.94 6.53 13.62
C ILE A 174 15.38 6.36 15.06
N GLU A 175 15.50 5.10 15.52
CA GLU A 175 15.77 4.81 16.94
C GLU A 175 17.28 4.70 17.23
N ASN A 176 18.14 4.70 16.20
CA ASN A 176 19.58 4.54 16.30
C ASN A 176 20.00 3.23 17.04
N LEU A 177 19.28 2.15 16.78
CA LEU A 177 19.47 0.83 17.38
C LEU A 177 19.86 -0.19 16.30
N LYS A 178 20.83 -1.05 16.60
CA LYS A 178 21.19 -2.18 15.72
C LYS A 178 20.28 -3.38 16.03
N PRO A 179 19.62 -3.98 15.03
CA PRO A 179 18.78 -5.18 15.23
C PRO A 179 19.62 -6.42 15.60
N GLY A 180 20.91 -6.42 15.28
CA GLY A 180 21.86 -7.49 15.58
C GLY A 180 23.22 -7.21 14.99
N SER A 181 24.06 -8.25 14.89
CA SER A 181 25.46 -8.16 14.42
C SER A 181 25.69 -8.97 13.14
N ARG A 182 24.89 -10.02 12.93
CA ARG A 182 25.03 -10.96 11.81
C ARG A 182 23.66 -11.33 11.25
N THR A 183 23.39 -10.87 10.04
CA THR A 183 22.02 -10.85 9.47
C THR A 183 21.90 -11.74 8.25
N VAL A 184 20.81 -12.49 8.18
CA VAL A 184 20.26 -13.12 6.97
C VAL A 184 19.02 -12.33 6.55
N ILE A 185 18.86 -12.10 5.25
CA ILE A 185 17.68 -11.41 4.68
C ILE A 185 16.91 -12.38 3.80
N LEU A 186 15.63 -12.56 4.06
CA LEU A 186 14.72 -13.34 3.23
C LEU A 186 13.84 -12.40 2.40
N GLY A 187 13.95 -12.56 1.07
CA GLY A 187 13.28 -11.75 0.07
C GLY A 187 14.17 -10.66 -0.53
N SER A 188 14.19 -10.58 -1.86
CA SER A 188 14.97 -9.64 -2.65
C SER A 188 14.14 -8.46 -3.18
N GLY A 189 13.02 -8.12 -2.52
CA GLY A 189 12.31 -6.87 -2.79
C GLY A 189 13.17 -5.65 -2.43
N ASP A 190 12.82 -4.46 -2.94
CA ASP A 190 13.65 -3.26 -2.78
C ASP A 190 14.00 -2.95 -1.33
N ILE A 191 13.08 -3.12 -0.37
CA ILE A 191 13.35 -2.90 1.06
C ILE A 191 14.43 -3.87 1.56
N GLY A 192 14.38 -5.15 1.17
CA GLY A 192 15.38 -6.15 1.53
C GLY A 192 16.77 -5.80 1.00
N LEU A 193 16.84 -5.38 -0.28
CA LEU A 193 18.09 -4.95 -0.91
C LEU A 193 18.68 -3.70 -0.24
N ILE A 194 17.84 -2.69 -0.01
CA ILE A 194 18.24 -1.45 0.67
C ILE A 194 18.73 -1.73 2.08
N MET A 195 18.07 -2.64 2.80
CA MET A 195 18.46 -3.02 4.15
C MET A 195 19.76 -3.86 4.18
N ALA A 196 20.02 -4.67 3.15
CA ALA A 196 21.31 -5.36 3.02
C ALA A 196 22.46 -4.35 2.98
N ARG A 197 22.37 -3.35 2.11
CA ARG A 197 23.34 -2.25 2.05
C ARG A 197 23.38 -1.46 3.37
N ARG A 198 22.22 -1.11 3.94
CA ARG A 198 22.16 -0.31 5.17
C ARG A 198 22.80 -1.03 6.35
N CYS A 199 22.51 -2.30 6.55
CA CYS A 199 23.13 -3.12 7.59
C CYS A 199 24.66 -3.14 7.46
N THR A 200 25.18 -3.33 6.25
CA THR A 200 26.62 -3.32 5.98
C THR A 200 27.26 -1.98 6.34
N LEU A 201 26.63 -0.86 5.98
CA LEU A 201 27.11 0.48 6.31
C LEU A 201 27.13 0.74 7.82
N GLU A 202 26.25 0.09 8.59
CA GLU A 202 26.23 0.15 10.06
C GLU A 202 27.18 -0.87 10.73
N GLY A 203 27.98 -1.60 9.95
CA GLY A 203 28.90 -2.60 10.46
C GLY A 203 28.22 -3.88 10.95
N ILE A 204 27.06 -4.20 10.39
CA ILE A 204 26.35 -5.48 10.57
C ILE A 204 26.77 -6.40 9.42
N SER A 205 27.25 -7.61 9.71
CA SER A 205 27.56 -8.60 8.67
C SER A 205 26.28 -9.10 8.02
N VAL A 206 26.22 -9.07 6.69
CA VAL A 206 25.10 -9.63 5.91
C VAL A 206 25.56 -10.92 5.25
N GLU A 207 25.07 -12.08 5.74
CA GLU A 207 25.48 -13.41 5.25
C GLU A 207 24.95 -13.70 3.85
N GLY A 208 23.86 -13.03 3.47
CA GLY A 208 23.25 -13.12 2.15
C GLY A 208 21.79 -12.73 2.13
N VAL A 209 21.31 -12.50 0.90
CA VAL A 209 19.90 -12.33 0.58
C VAL A 209 19.41 -13.61 -0.09
N TYR A 210 18.30 -14.16 0.42
CA TYR A 210 17.72 -15.41 -0.04
C TYR A 210 16.36 -15.10 -0.70
N GLU A 211 16.21 -15.54 -1.93
CA GLU A 211 15.03 -15.26 -2.74
C GLU A 211 14.36 -16.55 -3.20
N LEU A 212 13.07 -16.68 -2.92
CA LEU A 212 12.26 -17.83 -3.28
C LEU A 212 12.16 -18.01 -4.81
N MET A 213 12.06 -16.90 -5.55
CA MET A 213 11.92 -16.90 -6.99
C MET A 213 13.27 -17.11 -7.70
N PRO A 214 13.28 -17.61 -8.97
CA PRO A 214 14.50 -17.75 -9.77
C PRO A 214 15.05 -16.42 -10.31
N TYR A 215 14.52 -15.29 -9.84
CA TYR A 215 14.94 -13.93 -10.20
C TYR A 215 14.76 -12.98 -9.02
N ALA A 216 15.53 -11.88 -9.01
CA ALA A 216 15.38 -10.83 -8.01
C ALA A 216 14.06 -10.05 -8.21
N ASN A 217 13.34 -9.79 -7.12
CA ASN A 217 12.06 -9.06 -7.13
C ASN A 217 12.22 -7.54 -7.04
N GLY A 218 13.37 -7.03 -6.63
CA GLY A 218 13.65 -5.61 -6.59
C GLY A 218 14.10 -5.03 -7.92
N LEU A 219 14.18 -3.71 -7.99
CA LEU A 219 14.68 -3.00 -9.17
C LEU A 219 16.15 -3.35 -9.43
N ARG A 220 16.51 -3.55 -10.70
CA ARG A 220 17.88 -3.92 -11.11
C ARG A 220 18.96 -2.97 -10.58
N ARG A 221 18.65 -1.66 -10.50
CA ARG A 221 19.56 -0.67 -9.91
C ARG A 221 19.84 -0.96 -8.43
N ASN A 222 18.85 -1.43 -7.68
CA ASN A 222 19.00 -1.76 -6.27
C ASN A 222 19.79 -3.05 -6.07
N VAL A 223 19.60 -4.06 -6.93
CA VAL A 223 20.47 -5.26 -6.93
C VAL A 223 21.92 -4.83 -7.07
N LYS A 224 22.25 -4.02 -8.09
CA LYS A 224 23.60 -3.52 -8.32
C LYS A 224 24.12 -2.71 -7.13
N ASN A 225 23.41 -1.65 -6.75
CA ASN A 225 23.91 -0.66 -5.78
C ASN A 225 23.88 -1.16 -4.32
N CYS A 226 23.11 -2.20 -4.03
CA CYS A 226 22.93 -2.70 -2.66
C CYS A 226 23.57 -4.07 -2.42
N LEU A 227 23.76 -4.90 -3.45
CA LEU A 227 24.39 -6.21 -3.31
C LEU A 227 25.72 -6.28 -4.03
N ASP A 228 25.78 -6.05 -5.36
CA ASP A 228 26.98 -6.23 -6.15
C ASP A 228 28.12 -5.31 -5.67
N ASP A 229 27.81 -4.02 -5.46
CA ASP A 229 28.80 -3.02 -5.01
C ASP A 229 29.30 -3.27 -3.58
N PHE A 230 28.61 -4.10 -2.79
CA PHE A 230 28.97 -4.48 -1.41
C PHE A 230 29.44 -5.94 -1.30
N GLY A 231 29.43 -6.70 -2.39
CA GLY A 231 29.82 -8.12 -2.40
C GLY A 231 28.88 -9.02 -1.58
N ILE A 232 27.61 -8.63 -1.43
CA ILE A 232 26.61 -9.40 -0.68
C ILE A 232 26.01 -10.46 -1.59
N PRO A 233 26.08 -11.76 -1.22
CA PRO A 233 25.57 -12.84 -2.08
C PRO A 233 24.04 -12.84 -2.16
N LEU A 234 23.53 -13.05 -3.39
CA LEU A 234 22.11 -13.29 -3.67
C LEU A 234 21.91 -14.76 -4.02
N HIS A 235 21.09 -15.45 -3.24
CA HIS A 235 20.74 -16.86 -3.44
C HIS A 235 19.30 -16.96 -3.98
N LEU A 236 19.18 -17.17 -5.27
CA LEU A 236 17.89 -17.37 -5.96
C LEU A 236 17.38 -18.80 -5.78
N SER A 237 16.09 -19.04 -6.00
CA SER A 237 15.41 -20.33 -5.81
C SER A 237 15.76 -20.94 -4.44
N THR A 238 15.83 -20.12 -3.40
CA THR A 238 16.24 -20.54 -2.04
C THR A 238 15.39 -19.85 -0.99
N THR A 239 14.94 -20.58 0.02
CA THR A 239 14.12 -20.03 1.11
C THR A 239 14.65 -20.44 2.48
N VAL A 240 14.19 -19.74 3.52
CA VAL A 240 14.40 -20.13 4.92
C VAL A 240 13.34 -21.15 5.32
N THR A 241 13.76 -22.35 5.69
CA THR A 241 12.89 -23.46 6.07
C THR A 241 12.72 -23.59 7.58
N ARG A 242 13.65 -23.06 8.38
CA ARG A 242 13.57 -23.14 9.84
C ARG A 242 14.38 -22.05 10.53
N VAL A 243 13.85 -21.51 11.64
CA VAL A 243 14.56 -20.64 12.57
C VAL A 243 15.08 -21.45 13.75
N ILE A 244 16.35 -21.29 14.10
CA ILE A 244 17.06 -21.99 15.16
C ILE A 244 17.55 -20.97 16.18
N GLY A 245 17.39 -21.28 17.47
CA GLY A 245 17.84 -20.47 18.59
C GLY A 245 16.90 -20.61 19.78
N HIS A 246 17.34 -20.16 20.95
CA HIS A 246 16.54 -20.19 22.19
C HIS A 246 16.11 -18.77 22.59
N ASP A 247 16.99 -17.98 23.16
CA ASP A 247 16.68 -16.60 23.56
C ASP A 247 16.74 -15.65 22.37
N ARG A 248 17.66 -15.90 21.47
CA ARG A 248 17.85 -15.16 20.23
C ARG A 248 18.07 -16.13 19.07
N VAL A 249 17.91 -15.67 17.83
CA VAL A 249 18.30 -16.41 16.63
C VAL A 249 19.81 -16.73 16.72
N GLU A 250 20.16 -18.00 16.51
CA GLU A 250 21.53 -18.50 16.46
C GLU A 250 21.90 -18.94 15.03
N ALA A 251 20.89 -19.35 14.27
CA ALA A 251 21.04 -19.71 12.86
C ALA A 251 19.66 -19.76 12.18
N VAL A 252 19.68 -19.79 10.86
CA VAL A 252 18.56 -20.24 10.04
C VAL A 252 18.97 -21.43 9.19
N GLU A 253 18.01 -22.30 8.91
CA GLU A 253 18.14 -23.33 7.89
C GLU A 253 17.57 -22.80 6.60
N VAL A 254 18.33 -22.94 5.49
CA VAL A 254 17.90 -22.54 4.16
C VAL A 254 17.92 -23.78 3.24
N SER A 255 17.00 -23.82 2.28
CA SER A 255 16.95 -24.91 1.29
C SER A 255 16.67 -24.33 -0.10
N GLN A 256 17.19 -25.00 -1.13
CA GLN A 256 16.78 -24.74 -2.51
C GLN A 256 15.30 -25.16 -2.69
N VAL A 257 14.62 -24.51 -3.62
CA VAL A 257 13.24 -24.84 -3.97
C VAL A 257 13.14 -25.27 -5.43
N ASP A 258 12.16 -26.13 -5.70
CA ASP A 258 11.81 -26.60 -7.03
C ASP A 258 10.93 -25.58 -7.80
N GLU A 259 10.44 -25.97 -8.98
CA GLU A 259 9.55 -25.17 -9.82
C GLU A 259 8.17 -24.87 -9.18
N HIS A 260 7.77 -25.68 -8.19
CA HIS A 260 6.55 -25.50 -7.40
C HIS A 260 6.80 -24.71 -6.11
N LEU A 261 8.00 -24.15 -5.95
CA LEU A 261 8.46 -23.40 -4.77
C LEU A 261 8.50 -24.26 -3.48
N ALA A 262 8.56 -25.59 -3.62
CA ALA A 262 8.68 -26.52 -2.51
C ALA A 262 10.17 -26.78 -2.19
N PRO A 263 10.57 -26.81 -0.90
CA PRO A 263 11.95 -27.13 -0.51
C PRO A 263 12.39 -28.49 -1.02
N ILE A 264 13.59 -28.55 -1.63
CA ILE A 264 14.18 -29.78 -2.16
C ILE A 264 14.93 -30.48 -1.03
N PRO A 265 14.51 -31.72 -0.62
CA PRO A 265 15.19 -32.47 0.43
C PRO A 265 16.66 -32.75 0.09
N GLY A 266 17.54 -32.63 1.09
CA GLY A 266 18.99 -32.84 0.95
C GLY A 266 19.76 -31.60 0.49
N THR A 267 19.09 -30.46 0.30
CA THR A 267 19.75 -29.18 -0.02
C THR A 267 19.85 -28.23 1.19
N GLU A 268 19.44 -28.70 2.36
CA GLU A 268 19.39 -27.91 3.59
C GLU A 268 20.81 -27.49 4.00
N ARG A 269 20.94 -26.21 4.36
CA ARG A 269 22.17 -25.64 4.92
C ARG A 269 21.85 -24.80 6.14
N ILE A 270 22.68 -24.91 7.15
CA ILE A 270 22.61 -24.04 8.33
C ILE A 270 23.46 -22.79 8.09
N VAL A 271 22.85 -21.64 8.22
CA VAL A 271 23.49 -20.33 8.10
C VAL A 271 23.49 -19.67 9.49
N PRO A 272 24.63 -19.58 10.17
CA PRO A 272 24.74 -18.92 11.46
C PRO A 272 24.41 -17.43 11.32
N CYS A 273 23.53 -16.91 12.17
CA CYS A 273 23.16 -15.50 12.25
C CYS A 273 22.48 -15.21 13.57
N ASP A 274 22.47 -13.96 14.02
CA ASP A 274 21.75 -13.53 15.21
C ASP A 274 20.45 -12.75 14.84
N THR A 275 20.25 -12.53 13.54
CA THR A 275 19.13 -11.74 13.03
C THR A 275 18.62 -12.29 11.69
N LEU A 276 17.31 -12.44 11.56
CA LEU A 276 16.63 -12.72 10.31
C LEU A 276 15.72 -11.53 9.95
N LEU A 277 15.98 -10.89 8.83
CA LEU A 277 15.12 -9.85 8.26
C LEU A 277 14.20 -10.42 7.18
N LEU A 278 12.93 -10.05 7.23
CA LEU A 278 11.89 -10.49 6.31
C LEU A 278 11.49 -9.35 5.39
N SER A 279 11.73 -9.53 4.08
CA SER A 279 11.28 -8.63 3.01
C SER A 279 10.41 -9.41 2.03
N VAL A 280 9.31 -9.98 2.54
CA VAL A 280 8.51 -11.02 1.89
C VAL A 280 7.13 -10.53 1.44
N GLY A 281 7.02 -9.25 1.17
CA GLY A 281 5.83 -8.59 0.65
C GLY A 281 5.07 -7.77 1.70
N LEU A 282 4.12 -7.01 1.20
CA LEU A 282 3.32 -6.04 1.93
C LEU A 282 1.84 -6.44 1.90
N ILE A 283 1.09 -5.95 2.89
CA ILE A 283 -0.36 -6.15 3.02
C ILE A 283 -1.00 -4.77 3.20
N PRO A 284 -1.90 -4.35 2.32
CA PRO A 284 -2.71 -3.16 2.52
C PRO A 284 -3.47 -3.18 3.84
N GLU A 285 -3.48 -2.07 4.57
CA GLU A 285 -4.13 -1.92 5.89
C GLU A 285 -5.62 -1.62 5.73
N ASN A 286 -6.42 -2.66 5.49
CA ASN A 286 -7.83 -2.52 5.13
C ASN A 286 -8.84 -2.99 6.20
N GLU A 287 -8.44 -3.15 7.45
CA GLU A 287 -9.36 -3.52 8.54
C GLU A 287 -10.48 -2.47 8.71
N LEU A 288 -10.12 -1.18 8.69
CA LEU A 288 -11.11 -0.08 8.74
C LEU A 288 -11.98 -0.04 7.49
N SER A 289 -11.41 -0.31 6.32
CA SER A 289 -12.15 -0.36 5.06
C SER A 289 -13.23 -1.44 5.07
N VAL A 290 -12.87 -2.66 5.50
CA VAL A 290 -13.80 -3.77 5.63
C VAL A 290 -14.89 -3.47 6.66
N ALA A 291 -14.51 -2.91 7.82
CA ALA A 291 -15.47 -2.52 8.86
C ALA A 291 -16.46 -1.45 8.38
N ALA A 292 -16.05 -0.57 7.44
CA ALA A 292 -16.89 0.42 6.80
C ALA A 292 -17.70 -0.12 5.61
N GLY A 293 -17.67 -1.43 5.34
CA GLY A 293 -18.43 -2.06 4.26
C GLY A 293 -17.76 -1.97 2.87
N VAL A 294 -16.50 -1.56 2.80
CA VAL A 294 -15.77 -1.47 1.52
C VAL A 294 -15.39 -2.88 1.03
N GLU A 295 -15.75 -3.16 -0.22
CA GLU A 295 -15.35 -4.39 -0.90
C GLU A 295 -13.86 -4.35 -1.27
N LEU A 296 -13.16 -5.49 -1.07
CA LEU A 296 -11.75 -5.63 -1.41
C LEU A 296 -11.53 -6.51 -2.64
N ASP A 297 -10.63 -6.09 -3.50
CA ASP A 297 -10.13 -6.89 -4.61
C ASP A 297 -9.25 -8.05 -4.08
N PRO A 298 -9.51 -9.30 -4.49
CA PRO A 298 -8.79 -10.46 -3.98
C PRO A 298 -7.31 -10.51 -4.39
N HIS A 299 -6.91 -9.78 -5.42
CA HIS A 299 -5.54 -9.77 -5.94
C HIS A 299 -4.68 -8.70 -5.28
N THR A 300 -5.19 -7.46 -5.22
CA THR A 300 -4.48 -6.34 -4.56
C THR A 300 -4.68 -6.35 -3.06
N ARG A 301 -5.79 -6.91 -2.55
CA ARG A 301 -6.29 -6.79 -1.18
C ARG A 301 -6.59 -5.33 -0.79
N GLY A 302 -6.65 -4.44 -1.76
CA GLY A 302 -7.11 -3.07 -1.62
C GLY A 302 -8.58 -2.93 -2.00
N ALA A 303 -9.13 -1.75 -1.81
CA ALA A 303 -10.53 -1.47 -2.16
C ALA A 303 -10.80 -1.64 -3.65
N VAL A 304 -11.96 -2.17 -4.01
CA VAL A 304 -12.49 -2.05 -5.37
C VAL A 304 -12.94 -0.62 -5.57
N VAL A 305 -12.31 0.08 -6.51
CA VAL A 305 -12.57 1.50 -6.78
C VAL A 305 -12.92 1.75 -8.25
N ASP A 306 -13.56 2.87 -8.50
CA ASP A 306 -13.76 3.41 -9.84
C ASP A 306 -12.57 4.30 -10.29
N GLN A 307 -12.68 4.93 -11.45
CA GLN A 307 -11.64 5.79 -12.00
C GLN A 307 -11.41 7.09 -11.21
N SER A 308 -12.34 7.49 -10.34
CA SER A 308 -12.18 8.60 -9.40
C SER A 308 -11.55 8.18 -8.08
N LEU A 309 -11.25 6.88 -7.92
CA LEU A 309 -10.76 6.24 -6.70
C LEU A 309 -11.81 6.16 -5.58
N GLN A 310 -13.10 6.32 -5.92
CA GLN A 310 -14.21 6.08 -5.02
C GLN A 310 -14.49 4.58 -4.90
N THR A 311 -14.72 4.13 -3.68
CA THR A 311 -15.08 2.73 -3.37
C THR A 311 -16.55 2.44 -3.71
N GLY A 312 -17.00 1.22 -3.43
CA GLY A 312 -18.43 0.88 -3.52
C GLY A 312 -19.32 1.59 -2.47
N VAL A 313 -18.70 2.15 -1.43
CA VAL A 313 -19.39 2.97 -0.42
C VAL A 313 -19.30 4.43 -0.86
N PRO A 314 -20.42 5.10 -1.17
CA PRO A 314 -20.43 6.49 -1.60
C PRO A 314 -19.68 7.39 -0.60
N GLY A 315 -18.91 8.36 -1.09
CA GLY A 315 -18.13 9.27 -0.24
C GLY A 315 -16.86 8.68 0.37
N ILE A 316 -16.59 7.36 0.24
CA ILE A 316 -15.33 6.77 0.69
C ILE A 316 -14.39 6.54 -0.49
N PHE A 317 -13.19 7.12 -0.42
CA PHE A 317 -12.13 7.05 -1.42
C PHE A 317 -10.91 6.30 -0.85
N ALA A 318 -10.10 5.68 -1.70
CA ALA A 318 -8.88 4.99 -1.28
C ALA A 318 -7.71 5.33 -2.21
N CYS A 319 -6.50 5.54 -1.63
CA CYS A 319 -5.31 5.85 -2.42
C CYS A 319 -4.01 5.41 -1.73
N GLY A 320 -2.96 5.24 -2.53
CA GLY A 320 -1.66 4.79 -2.07
C GLY A 320 -1.64 3.31 -1.69
N ASN A 321 -0.74 2.92 -0.78
CA ASN A 321 -0.48 1.52 -0.49
C ASN A 321 -1.62 0.77 0.22
N VAL A 322 -2.64 1.45 0.71
CA VAL A 322 -3.88 0.83 1.19
C VAL A 322 -4.75 0.31 0.03
N LEU A 323 -4.61 0.93 -1.16
CA LEU A 323 -5.33 0.55 -2.37
C LEU A 323 -4.56 -0.51 -3.16
N HIS A 324 -3.31 -0.24 -3.50
CA HIS A 324 -2.37 -1.21 -4.06
C HIS A 324 -0.93 -0.77 -3.77
N VAL A 325 -0.01 -1.73 -3.70
CA VAL A 325 1.38 -1.42 -3.36
C VAL A 325 2.09 -0.77 -4.54
N HIS A 326 2.63 0.42 -4.33
CA HIS A 326 3.43 1.17 -5.29
C HIS A 326 4.93 0.90 -5.12
N ASP A 327 5.69 1.01 -6.22
CA ASP A 327 7.16 0.97 -6.26
C ASP A 327 7.79 2.37 -6.13
N LEU A 328 7.05 3.43 -6.43
CA LEU A 328 7.54 4.81 -6.37
C LEU A 328 6.57 5.73 -5.63
N ALA A 329 7.08 6.52 -4.69
CA ALA A 329 6.30 7.50 -3.94
C ALA A 329 5.67 8.59 -4.85
N ASP A 330 6.34 8.93 -5.95
CA ASP A 330 5.81 9.87 -6.95
C ASP A 330 4.49 9.40 -7.56
N ASN A 331 4.34 8.07 -7.77
CA ASN A 331 3.08 7.49 -8.25
C ASN A 331 1.99 7.54 -7.17
N VAL A 332 2.36 7.27 -5.92
CA VAL A 332 1.46 7.44 -4.75
C VAL A 332 0.92 8.86 -4.72
N THR A 333 1.78 9.86 -4.83
CA THR A 333 1.40 11.27 -4.81
C THR A 333 0.39 11.60 -5.91
N THR A 334 0.71 11.25 -7.17
CA THR A 334 -0.16 11.55 -8.32
C THR A 334 -1.54 10.86 -8.20
N GLU A 335 -1.59 9.62 -7.70
CA GLU A 335 -2.84 8.92 -7.45
C GLU A 335 -3.64 9.60 -6.35
N SER A 336 -2.97 9.96 -5.25
CA SER A 336 -3.62 10.53 -4.07
C SER A 336 -4.12 11.96 -4.30
N GLU A 337 -3.44 12.75 -5.13
CA GLU A 337 -3.93 14.06 -5.58
C GLU A 337 -5.28 13.93 -6.32
N ARG A 338 -5.44 12.88 -7.16
CA ARG A 338 -6.72 12.58 -7.82
C ARG A 338 -7.79 12.19 -6.82
N ALA A 339 -7.48 11.30 -5.88
CA ALA A 339 -8.41 10.88 -4.83
C ALA A 339 -8.89 12.08 -3.99
N GLY A 340 -7.97 12.96 -3.59
CA GLY A 340 -8.29 14.15 -2.82
C GLY A 340 -9.15 15.15 -3.57
N ALA A 341 -8.85 15.39 -4.85
CA ALA A 341 -9.67 16.26 -5.70
C ALA A 341 -11.08 15.69 -5.91
N ALA A 342 -11.20 14.37 -6.15
CA ALA A 342 -12.48 13.70 -6.30
C ALA A 342 -13.30 13.71 -5.00
N ALA A 343 -12.65 13.47 -3.86
CA ALA A 343 -13.30 13.55 -2.54
C ALA A 343 -13.85 14.95 -2.24
N ALA A 344 -13.09 16.00 -2.59
CA ALA A 344 -13.55 17.37 -2.44
C ALA A 344 -14.73 17.69 -3.37
N ALA A 345 -14.67 17.28 -4.65
CA ALA A 345 -15.77 17.46 -5.60
C ALA A 345 -17.06 16.81 -5.09
N TYR A 346 -16.96 15.56 -4.60
CA TYR A 346 -18.07 14.85 -3.97
C TYR A 346 -18.63 15.61 -2.74
N ALA A 347 -17.73 16.00 -1.80
CA ALA A 347 -18.13 16.64 -0.56
C ALA A 347 -18.78 18.02 -0.77
N LEU A 348 -18.33 18.78 -1.75
CA LEU A 348 -18.84 20.12 -2.07
C LEU A 348 -20.07 20.13 -2.98
N GLY A 349 -20.49 18.93 -3.47
CA GLY A 349 -21.61 18.82 -4.40
C GLY A 349 -21.31 19.32 -5.82
N ASN A 350 -20.04 19.54 -6.16
CA ASN A 350 -19.60 20.04 -7.46
C ASN A 350 -19.48 18.93 -8.52
N GLY A 351 -19.82 17.68 -8.14
CA GLY A 351 -19.66 16.50 -9.00
C GLY A 351 -20.74 16.34 -10.08
N ALA A 352 -21.76 17.19 -10.13
CA ALA A 352 -22.86 17.07 -11.07
C ALA A 352 -22.62 17.77 -12.42
N ASP A 353 -21.74 18.77 -12.50
CA ASP A 353 -21.60 19.66 -13.67
C ASP A 353 -20.21 19.61 -14.35
N ASP A 354 -19.18 19.00 -13.76
CA ASP A 354 -17.84 18.95 -14.36
C ASP A 354 -17.45 17.54 -14.84
N GLU A 355 -16.74 17.45 -15.96
CA GLU A 355 -16.31 16.24 -16.67
C GLU A 355 -15.53 15.19 -15.81
N VAL A 356 -15.27 15.48 -14.52
CA VAL A 356 -14.49 14.64 -13.59
C VAL A 356 -15.37 13.92 -12.55
N GLY A 357 -16.63 14.32 -12.35
CA GLY A 357 -17.45 13.86 -11.23
C GLY A 357 -18.92 13.50 -11.52
N ALA A 358 -19.35 13.44 -12.77
CA ALA A 358 -20.74 13.07 -13.09
C ALA A 358 -21.01 11.61 -12.69
N ALA A 359 -21.47 11.41 -11.46
CA ALA A 359 -22.25 10.24 -11.11
C ALA A 359 -23.52 10.28 -11.96
N GLY A 360 -23.59 9.49 -13.04
CA GLY A 360 -24.85 9.35 -13.71
C GLY A 360 -24.89 9.39 -15.22
N THR A 361 -23.94 8.78 -15.93
CA THR A 361 -24.19 8.38 -17.33
C THR A 361 -24.55 6.91 -17.47
N GLY A 362 -24.90 6.20 -16.37
CA GLY A 362 -25.36 4.82 -16.46
C GLY A 362 -24.32 3.81 -17.02
N CYS A 363 -23.03 4.18 -17.00
CA CYS A 363 -21.95 3.32 -17.37
C CYS A 363 -21.50 2.53 -16.16
N GLU A 364 -21.54 1.23 -16.23
CA GLU A 364 -20.93 0.36 -15.22
C GLU A 364 -20.22 -0.78 -15.94
N LEU A 365 -18.89 -0.66 -16.05
CA LEU A 365 -18.03 -1.69 -16.59
C LEU A 365 -17.11 -2.19 -15.48
N THR A 366 -17.03 -3.50 -15.29
CA THR A 366 -15.97 -4.12 -14.50
C THR A 366 -14.70 -4.22 -15.34
N VAL A 367 -13.52 -4.20 -14.66
CA VAL A 367 -12.21 -4.36 -15.30
C VAL A 367 -11.52 -5.56 -14.67
N SER A 368 -11.35 -6.63 -15.45
CA SER A 368 -10.73 -7.87 -14.99
C SER A 368 -9.36 -8.08 -15.60
N PRO A 369 -8.38 -8.64 -14.83
CA PRO A 369 -7.08 -9.02 -15.36
C PRO A 369 -7.12 -10.38 -16.04
N ALA A 370 -6.36 -10.57 -17.14
CA ALA A 370 -6.15 -11.84 -17.81
C ALA A 370 -4.70 -12.05 -18.28
N GLY A 371 -4.41 -13.22 -18.83
CA GLY A 371 -3.07 -13.61 -19.24
C GLY A 371 -2.11 -13.65 -18.04
N ILE A 372 -0.99 -12.95 -18.14
CA ILE A 372 -0.03 -12.81 -17.03
C ILE A 372 -0.27 -11.56 -16.17
N ALA A 373 -1.31 -10.78 -16.42
CA ALA A 373 -1.69 -9.67 -15.54
C ALA A 373 -2.09 -10.19 -14.16
N GLY A 374 -1.56 -9.57 -13.10
CA GLY A 374 -1.84 -9.95 -11.72
C GLY A 374 -3.11 -9.28 -11.17
N TYR A 375 -3.39 -8.06 -11.58
CA TYR A 375 -4.57 -7.27 -11.24
C TYR A 375 -4.77 -6.17 -12.29
N ALA A 376 -5.91 -5.49 -12.25
CA ALA A 376 -6.20 -4.26 -12.99
C ALA A 376 -6.89 -3.26 -12.06
N LEU A 377 -6.44 -2.00 -12.06
CA LEU A 377 -6.99 -0.92 -11.22
C LEU A 377 -7.16 0.35 -12.08
N PRO A 378 -8.32 1.03 -12.03
CA PRO A 378 -9.51 0.75 -11.23
C PRO A 378 -10.21 -0.55 -11.64
N GLY A 379 -10.92 -1.17 -10.69
CA GLY A 379 -11.71 -2.39 -10.91
C GLY A 379 -13.08 -2.10 -11.55
N ARG A 380 -13.50 -0.83 -11.57
CA ARG A 380 -14.76 -0.38 -12.18
C ARG A 380 -14.57 0.90 -12.97
N ILE A 381 -15.37 1.09 -14.02
CA ILE A 381 -15.46 2.33 -14.80
C ILE A 381 -16.91 2.76 -14.79
N THR A 382 -17.17 3.95 -14.23
CA THR A 382 -18.52 4.50 -14.03
C THR A 382 -18.79 5.70 -14.93
N THR A 383 -17.77 6.26 -15.61
CA THR A 383 -17.91 7.36 -16.55
C THR A 383 -17.08 7.15 -17.81
N VAL A 384 -17.54 7.69 -18.94
CA VAL A 384 -16.81 7.66 -20.20
C VAL A 384 -15.80 8.80 -20.23
N GLY A 385 -14.53 8.47 -20.03
CA GLY A 385 -13.44 9.44 -19.99
C GLY A 385 -12.08 8.77 -20.18
N LEU A 386 -11.01 9.54 -20.24
CA LEU A 386 -9.66 9.00 -20.25
C LEU A 386 -9.38 8.36 -18.88
N THR A 387 -9.29 7.03 -18.86
CA THR A 387 -8.99 6.27 -17.66
C THR A 387 -7.59 5.71 -17.71
N LYS A 388 -6.87 5.73 -16.59
CA LYS A 388 -5.54 5.14 -16.46
C LYS A 388 -5.66 3.81 -15.74
N LEU A 389 -5.40 2.70 -16.45
CA LEU A 389 -5.36 1.37 -15.85
C LEU A 389 -3.95 1.09 -15.32
N ASN A 390 -3.85 0.74 -14.05
CA ASN A 390 -2.62 0.27 -13.41
C ASN A 390 -2.67 -1.25 -13.24
N PHE A 391 -1.54 -1.93 -13.48
CA PHE A 391 -1.43 -3.37 -13.32
C PHE A 391 0.01 -3.81 -13.03
N ARG A 392 0.20 -5.07 -12.61
CA ARG A 392 1.49 -5.75 -12.55
C ARG A 392 1.37 -7.11 -13.21
N VAL A 393 2.49 -7.61 -13.72
CA VAL A 393 2.55 -8.99 -14.24
C VAL A 393 2.97 -9.95 -13.13
N ARG A 394 2.56 -11.22 -13.24
CA ARG A 394 2.86 -12.28 -12.25
C ARG A 394 4.26 -12.88 -12.41
N ARG A 395 4.88 -12.75 -13.58
CA ARG A 395 6.23 -13.25 -13.88
C ARG A 395 6.92 -12.35 -14.90
N PRO A 396 8.25 -12.33 -14.93
CA PRO A 396 8.98 -11.59 -15.95
C PRO A 396 8.73 -12.19 -17.33
N VAL A 397 8.71 -11.35 -18.34
CA VAL A 397 8.57 -11.73 -19.75
C VAL A 397 9.31 -10.71 -20.60
N ASP A 398 10.07 -11.20 -21.60
CA ASP A 398 10.88 -10.33 -22.49
C ASP A 398 10.04 -9.71 -23.60
N ALA A 399 8.98 -10.41 -24.04
CA ALA A 399 8.07 -9.93 -25.09
C ALA A 399 6.62 -10.26 -24.72
N ALA A 400 5.79 -9.25 -24.43
CA ALA A 400 4.36 -9.41 -24.24
C ALA A 400 3.62 -8.15 -24.72
N ARG A 401 2.32 -8.30 -24.91
CA ARG A 401 1.43 -7.22 -25.39
C ARG A 401 0.27 -7.05 -24.42
N VAL A 402 -0.04 -5.80 -24.10
CA VAL A 402 -1.27 -5.43 -23.40
C VAL A 402 -2.41 -5.40 -24.42
N ARG A 403 -3.53 -6.03 -24.10
CA ARG A 403 -4.75 -6.03 -24.90
C ARG A 403 -5.93 -5.63 -24.02
N ILE A 404 -6.88 -4.94 -24.61
CA ILE A 404 -8.19 -4.66 -23.98
C ILE A 404 -9.24 -5.39 -24.81
N LEU A 405 -9.97 -6.27 -24.14
CA LEU A 405 -10.97 -7.14 -24.77
C LEU A 405 -12.36 -6.83 -24.21
N ALA A 406 -13.39 -6.96 -25.04
CA ALA A 406 -14.80 -6.93 -24.66
C ALA A 406 -15.46 -8.19 -25.24
N GLY A 407 -15.70 -9.20 -24.39
CA GLY A 407 -16.02 -10.54 -24.89
C GLY A 407 -14.92 -11.07 -25.81
N ASP A 408 -15.28 -11.43 -27.04
CA ASP A 408 -14.31 -11.93 -28.04
C ASP A 408 -13.68 -10.81 -28.88
N GLU A 409 -14.10 -9.56 -28.74
CA GLU A 409 -13.60 -8.44 -29.52
C GLU A 409 -12.39 -7.77 -28.88
N GLU A 410 -11.32 -7.56 -29.67
CA GLU A 410 -10.14 -6.79 -29.26
C GLU A 410 -10.38 -5.30 -29.54
N LEU A 411 -10.63 -4.54 -28.48
CA LEU A 411 -10.86 -3.10 -28.58
C LEU A 411 -9.56 -2.29 -28.72
N PHE A 412 -8.46 -2.83 -28.20
CA PHE A 412 -7.16 -2.20 -28.26
C PHE A 412 -6.02 -3.21 -28.07
N ALA A 413 -4.91 -3.00 -28.80
CA ALA A 413 -3.66 -3.70 -28.59
C ALA A 413 -2.47 -2.73 -28.49
N GLY A 414 -1.68 -2.87 -27.43
CA GLY A 414 -0.46 -2.10 -27.20
C GLY A 414 0.73 -2.61 -28.01
N LYS A 415 1.87 -1.94 -27.89
CA LYS A 415 3.15 -2.41 -28.47
C LYS A 415 3.70 -3.59 -27.65
N VAL A 416 4.41 -4.49 -28.34
CA VAL A 416 5.16 -5.56 -27.68
C VAL A 416 6.34 -4.96 -26.93
N ARG A 417 6.53 -5.34 -25.68
CA ARG A 417 7.64 -4.90 -24.82
C ARG A 417 7.85 -5.86 -23.65
N PRO A 418 8.99 -5.77 -22.96
CA PRO A 418 9.22 -6.56 -21.75
C PRO A 418 8.39 -6.03 -20.56
N PHE A 419 8.05 -6.96 -19.65
CA PHE A 419 7.38 -6.66 -18.38
C PHE A 419 8.04 -7.39 -17.22
N LYS A 420 8.03 -6.78 -16.04
CA LYS A 420 8.57 -7.35 -14.81
C LYS A 420 7.62 -7.15 -13.63
N PRO A 421 7.50 -8.12 -12.70
CA PRO A 421 6.66 -8.00 -11.50
C PRO A 421 7.03 -6.82 -10.59
N SER A 422 8.32 -6.43 -10.58
CA SER A 422 8.82 -5.32 -9.77
C SER A 422 8.36 -3.93 -10.25
N VAL A 423 7.77 -3.83 -11.44
CA VAL A 423 7.37 -2.54 -12.04
C VAL A 423 5.85 -2.48 -12.12
N MET A 424 5.27 -1.45 -11.51
CA MET A 424 3.87 -1.12 -11.73
C MET A 424 3.71 -0.45 -13.09
N GLU A 425 2.90 -1.05 -13.92
CA GLU A 425 2.61 -0.58 -15.26
C GLU A 425 1.36 0.28 -15.27
N SER A 426 1.35 1.26 -16.17
CA SER A 426 0.20 2.13 -16.40
C SER A 426 -0.16 2.17 -17.87
N PHE A 427 -1.43 2.01 -18.14
CA PHE A 427 -1.97 2.00 -19.50
C PHE A 427 -3.11 3.02 -19.63
N PRO A 428 -3.02 4.02 -20.52
CA PRO A 428 -4.11 4.94 -20.77
C PRO A 428 -5.20 4.24 -21.60
N LEU A 429 -6.40 4.18 -21.06
CA LEU A 429 -7.59 3.69 -21.75
C LEU A 429 -8.39 4.89 -22.29
N PRO A 430 -8.42 5.12 -23.60
CA PRO A 430 -9.12 6.25 -24.18
C PRO A 430 -10.64 6.14 -24.03
N ALA A 431 -11.34 7.27 -23.87
CA ALA A 431 -12.79 7.34 -23.77
C ALA A 431 -13.52 6.58 -24.92
N LYS A 432 -12.99 6.66 -26.15
CA LYS A 432 -13.57 5.95 -27.30
C LYS A 432 -13.57 4.42 -27.15
N VAL A 433 -12.61 3.85 -26.41
CA VAL A 433 -12.55 2.39 -26.15
C VAL A 433 -13.63 2.02 -25.14
N ILE A 434 -13.81 2.85 -24.11
CA ILE A 434 -14.89 2.67 -23.12
C ILE A 434 -16.25 2.77 -23.81
N GLN A 435 -16.45 3.82 -24.63
CA GLN A 435 -17.69 4.01 -25.38
C GLN A 435 -17.98 2.80 -26.30
N HIS A 436 -16.96 2.32 -27.01
CA HIS A 436 -17.14 1.14 -27.89
C HIS A 436 -17.55 -0.12 -27.09
N ALA A 437 -16.97 -0.35 -25.90
CA ALA A 437 -17.38 -1.46 -25.04
C ALA A 437 -18.88 -1.33 -24.64
N LEU A 438 -19.31 -0.13 -24.31
CA LEU A 438 -20.74 0.15 -23.99
C LEU A 438 -21.64 -0.07 -25.19
N ASP A 439 -21.24 0.37 -26.37
CA ASP A 439 -22.01 0.19 -27.62
C ASP A 439 -22.19 -1.30 -27.98
N LEU A 440 -21.23 -2.15 -27.57
CA LEU A 440 -21.33 -3.62 -27.67
C LEU A 440 -22.25 -4.24 -26.62
N GLY A 441 -22.69 -3.47 -25.63
CA GLY A 441 -23.60 -3.93 -24.57
C GLY A 441 -22.94 -4.86 -23.56
N VAL A 442 -21.61 -4.84 -23.44
CA VAL A 442 -20.88 -5.64 -22.43
C VAL A 442 -20.87 -4.94 -21.08
N SER A 443 -20.82 -5.72 -20.01
CA SER A 443 -20.66 -5.24 -18.64
C SER A 443 -19.24 -5.36 -18.11
N GLU A 444 -18.32 -5.93 -18.90
CA GLU A 444 -16.96 -6.19 -18.50
C GLU A 444 -15.99 -5.91 -19.66
N ILE A 445 -14.84 -5.33 -19.31
CA ILE A 445 -13.65 -5.29 -20.16
C ILE A 445 -12.51 -6.03 -19.49
N VAL A 446 -11.69 -6.70 -20.29
CA VAL A 446 -10.57 -7.51 -19.81
C VAL A 446 -9.25 -6.86 -20.21
N LEU A 447 -8.40 -6.54 -19.21
CA LEU A 447 -7.02 -6.17 -19.43
C LEU A 447 -6.18 -7.46 -19.47
N SER A 448 -5.80 -7.90 -20.66
CA SER A 448 -4.92 -9.06 -20.84
C SER A 448 -3.48 -8.62 -21.11
N VAL A 449 -2.53 -9.36 -20.54
CA VAL A 449 -1.11 -9.25 -20.89
C VAL A 449 -0.66 -10.61 -21.41
N ASP A 450 -0.44 -10.68 -22.73
CA ASP A 450 -0.18 -11.94 -23.41
C ASP A 450 1.27 -12.00 -23.90
N PRO A 451 2.05 -13.04 -23.47
CA PRO A 451 3.35 -13.30 -24.05
C PRO A 451 3.24 -13.49 -25.58
N VAL A 452 4.20 -12.94 -26.29
CA VAL A 452 4.31 -13.11 -27.76
C VAL A 452 5.52 -14.00 -28.00
N GLU A 453 5.30 -15.15 -28.62
CA GLU A 453 6.41 -16.01 -29.06
C GLU A 453 7.22 -15.24 -30.11
N GLU A 454 8.54 -15.22 -29.94
CA GLU A 454 9.43 -14.72 -30.99
C GLU A 454 9.28 -15.67 -32.22
N ALA A 455 8.86 -15.07 -33.34
CA ALA A 455 8.68 -15.79 -34.60
C ALA A 455 10.02 -16.13 -35.25
#